data_42619ea90c9fcd1697cca078322bc834
#
_entry.id   42619ea90c9fcd1697cca078322bc834
#
_cell.length_a   1.000
_cell.length_b   1.000
_cell.length_c   1.000
_cell.angle_alpha   90.00
_cell.angle_beta   90.00
_cell.angle_gamma   90.00
#
_symmetry.space_group_name_H-M   'P 1'
#
loop_
_entity.id
_entity.type
_entity.pdbx_description
1 polymer ?
#
loop_
_entity_poly.entity_id
_entity_poly.type
_entity_poly.pdbx_seq_one_letter_code
_entity_poly.pdbx_strand_id
1 'polypeptide(L)'
;PDIKGREKILRVHMKRTPINSDVDPVVLAKGTPGFSGADLENLVNEAALLAAKRDKERLDMLDFEDSKDKVYMGLERKSKVIKEEDRLTTAYHEGGHALVARFIPGTDVVNKITIIPRGRAAGVTWFLPEERDFRYKDQLEAELSIAFGGRVAEEIVFKRISTGASNDIKKATELAQQMIRSWGMSDALGPLSFAKDEEQVFLGREIAQHRDYSEETARKIDAEVNNLVMRSYERAKSVLTEHIDVLHK
;
A
#
# COMPACT_ATOMS: atom_id res chain seq x y z
N PRO A 1 6.33 -10.91 13.36
CA PRO A 1 7.64 -10.77 14.02
C PRO A 1 8.30 -9.44 13.66
N ASP A 2 9.05 -8.84 14.60
CA ASP A 2 9.90 -7.69 14.36
C ASP A 2 11.10 -8.04 13.44
N ILE A 3 11.90 -7.04 13.04
CA ILE A 3 13.06 -7.25 12.14
C ILE A 3 14.00 -8.34 12.66
N LYS A 4 14.31 -8.34 13.96
CA LYS A 4 15.21 -9.34 14.58
C LYS A 4 14.57 -10.73 14.58
N GLY A 5 13.29 -10.82 14.81
CA GLY A 5 12.51 -12.06 14.72
C GLY A 5 12.49 -12.61 13.29
N ARG A 6 12.24 -11.74 12.29
CA ARG A 6 12.25 -12.14 10.87
C ARG A 6 13.65 -12.62 10.43
N GLU A 7 14.72 -11.92 10.84
CA GLU A 7 16.09 -12.38 10.57
C GLU A 7 16.36 -13.79 11.12
N LYS A 8 15.98 -14.05 12.39
CA LYS A 8 16.17 -15.37 12.99
C LYS A 8 15.37 -16.46 12.25
N ILE A 9 14.14 -16.17 11.88
CA ILE A 9 13.29 -17.11 11.12
C ILE A 9 13.92 -17.39 9.75
N LEU A 10 14.33 -16.36 9.00
CA LEU A 10 15.03 -16.50 7.72
C LEU A 10 16.27 -17.39 7.87
N ARG A 11 17.12 -17.12 8.85
CA ARG A 11 18.33 -17.94 9.12
C ARG A 11 18.00 -19.42 9.37
N VAL A 12 16.87 -19.71 10.03
CA VAL A 12 16.42 -21.09 10.27
C VAL A 12 16.06 -21.79 8.96
N HIS A 13 15.23 -21.15 8.13
CA HIS A 13 14.77 -21.74 6.86
C HIS A 13 15.89 -21.81 5.80
N MET A 14 16.83 -20.89 5.82
CA MET A 14 18.00 -20.87 4.96
C MET A 14 19.04 -21.97 5.23
N LYS A 15 19.08 -22.55 6.44
CA LYS A 15 20.10 -23.56 6.82
C LYS A 15 20.18 -24.77 5.90
N ARG A 16 19.08 -25.15 5.26
CA ARG A 16 18.98 -26.35 4.41
C ARG A 16 19.06 -26.02 2.92
N THR A 17 19.35 -24.77 2.59
CA THR A 17 19.32 -24.28 1.21
C THR A 17 20.72 -23.82 0.81
N PRO A 18 21.24 -24.19 -0.37
CA PRO A 18 22.54 -23.73 -0.84
C PRO A 18 22.46 -22.25 -1.22
N ILE A 19 23.06 -21.38 -0.42
CA ILE A 19 22.98 -19.93 -0.55
C ILE A 19 24.36 -19.36 -0.85
N ASN A 20 24.42 -18.35 -1.71
CA ASN A 20 25.63 -17.58 -1.99
C ASN A 20 25.94 -16.58 -0.87
N SER A 21 27.18 -16.12 -0.83
CA SER A 21 27.66 -15.18 0.20
C SER A 21 27.11 -13.76 0.06
N ASP A 22 26.50 -13.40 -1.06
CA ASP A 22 25.85 -12.12 -1.32
C ASP A 22 24.50 -11.97 -0.62
N VAL A 23 23.90 -13.08 -0.16
CA VAL A 23 22.60 -13.07 0.51
C VAL A 23 22.75 -12.65 1.96
N ASP A 24 22.20 -11.48 2.28
CA ASP A 24 22.18 -10.96 3.65
C ASP A 24 20.77 -11.10 4.27
N PRO A 25 20.61 -12.02 5.28
CA PRO A 25 19.33 -12.18 5.98
C PRO A 25 18.83 -10.92 6.68
N VAL A 26 19.76 -10.00 7.06
CA VAL A 26 19.37 -8.72 7.68
C VAL A 26 18.68 -7.80 6.66
N VAL A 27 19.22 -7.74 5.44
CA VAL A 27 18.63 -6.95 4.36
C VAL A 27 17.26 -7.52 3.99
N LEU A 28 17.15 -8.84 3.87
CA LEU A 28 15.87 -9.51 3.61
C LEU A 28 14.86 -9.27 4.73
N ALA A 29 15.26 -9.34 5.99
CA ALA A 29 14.38 -9.08 7.13
C ALA A 29 13.86 -7.64 7.13
N LYS A 30 14.70 -6.66 6.79
CA LYS A 30 14.29 -5.25 6.61
C LYS A 30 13.33 -5.07 5.43
N GLY A 31 13.55 -5.81 4.35
CA GLY A 31 12.73 -5.74 3.12
C GLY A 31 11.43 -6.56 3.17
N THR A 32 11.09 -7.20 4.29
CA THR A 32 9.90 -8.04 4.45
C THR A 32 9.02 -7.60 5.64
N PRO A 33 8.65 -6.31 5.75
CA PRO A 33 7.76 -5.87 6.82
C PRO A 33 6.41 -6.56 6.71
N GLY A 34 5.82 -6.94 7.86
CA GLY A 34 4.52 -7.60 7.92
C GLY A 34 4.51 -9.10 7.57
N PHE A 35 5.64 -9.69 7.13
CA PHE A 35 5.69 -11.13 6.87
C PHE A 35 5.57 -11.94 8.16
N SER A 36 4.69 -12.92 8.13
CA SER A 36 4.60 -13.98 9.13
C SER A 36 5.74 -14.98 9.00
N GLY A 37 5.88 -15.89 9.96
CA GLY A 37 6.84 -17.00 9.83
C GLY A 37 6.61 -17.87 8.60
N ALA A 38 5.35 -18.11 8.24
CA ALA A 38 4.97 -18.87 7.05
C ALA A 38 5.34 -18.13 5.74
N ASP A 39 5.17 -16.80 5.70
CA ASP A 39 5.55 -16.01 4.52
C ASP A 39 7.06 -16.02 4.31
N LEU A 40 7.85 -15.97 5.40
CA LEU A 40 9.32 -16.04 5.34
C LEU A 40 9.81 -17.42 4.90
N GLU A 41 9.18 -18.50 5.37
CA GLU A 41 9.43 -19.86 4.89
C GLU A 41 9.12 -19.98 3.40
N ASN A 42 7.94 -19.47 2.99
CA ASN A 42 7.52 -19.44 1.59
C ASN A 42 8.49 -18.64 0.72
N LEU A 43 8.99 -17.50 1.22
CA LEU A 43 9.99 -16.70 0.50
C LEU A 43 11.26 -17.50 0.19
N VAL A 44 11.80 -18.23 1.18
CA VAL A 44 12.99 -19.07 0.98
C VAL A 44 12.72 -20.20 -0.01
N ASN A 45 11.55 -20.84 0.09
CA ASN A 45 11.13 -21.90 -0.82
C ASN A 45 10.95 -21.40 -2.26
N GLU A 46 10.29 -20.25 -2.44
CA GLU A 46 10.10 -19.64 -3.76
C GLU A 46 11.43 -19.20 -4.39
N ALA A 47 12.37 -18.67 -3.59
CA ALA A 47 13.70 -18.34 -4.06
C ALA A 47 14.45 -19.59 -4.55
N ALA A 48 14.32 -20.73 -3.83
CA ALA A 48 14.91 -21.99 -4.23
C ALA A 48 14.32 -22.53 -5.55
N LEU A 49 12.98 -22.45 -5.69
CA LEU A 49 12.30 -22.84 -6.93
C LEU A 49 12.70 -21.95 -8.11
N LEU A 50 12.88 -20.65 -7.87
CA LEU A 50 13.29 -19.70 -8.92
C LEU A 50 14.74 -19.94 -9.35
N ALA A 51 15.66 -20.18 -8.41
CA ALA A 51 17.05 -20.54 -8.70
C ALA A 51 17.14 -21.84 -9.50
N ALA A 52 16.39 -22.88 -9.10
CA ALA A 52 16.30 -24.13 -9.83
C ALA A 52 15.76 -23.93 -11.26
N LYS A 53 14.75 -23.09 -11.45
CA LYS A 53 14.22 -22.73 -12.78
C LYS A 53 15.24 -22.00 -13.67
N ARG A 54 16.23 -21.34 -13.05
CA ARG A 54 17.32 -20.63 -13.71
C ARG A 54 18.58 -21.48 -13.84
N ASP A 55 18.47 -22.79 -13.57
CA ASP A 55 19.59 -23.76 -13.59
C ASP A 55 20.78 -23.35 -12.71
N LYS A 56 20.49 -22.66 -11.58
CA LYS A 56 21.50 -22.26 -10.60
C LYS A 56 21.68 -23.33 -9.53
N GLU A 57 22.93 -23.61 -9.13
CA GLU A 57 23.25 -24.48 -8.02
C GLU A 57 23.05 -23.83 -6.63
N ARG A 58 23.11 -22.52 -6.58
CA ARG A 58 23.01 -21.74 -5.35
C ARG A 58 22.13 -20.51 -5.56
N LEU A 59 21.41 -20.14 -4.51
CA LEU A 59 20.56 -18.93 -4.48
C LEU A 59 21.42 -17.68 -4.28
N ASP A 60 21.14 -16.63 -5.04
CA ASP A 60 21.69 -15.31 -4.85
C ASP A 60 20.64 -14.32 -4.35
N MET A 61 21.06 -13.10 -4.03
CA MET A 61 20.18 -12.06 -3.51
C MET A 61 19.05 -11.71 -4.50
N LEU A 62 19.33 -11.78 -5.82
CA LEU A 62 18.33 -11.49 -6.86
C LEU A 62 17.19 -12.52 -6.86
N ASP A 63 17.47 -13.79 -6.59
CA ASP A 63 16.43 -14.82 -6.49
C ASP A 63 15.49 -14.53 -5.32
N PHE A 64 16.01 -14.03 -4.20
CA PHE A 64 15.19 -13.61 -3.06
C PHE A 64 14.37 -12.36 -3.38
N GLU A 65 14.96 -11.35 -4.02
CA GLU A 65 14.25 -10.12 -4.39
C GLU A 65 13.09 -10.40 -5.37
N ASP A 66 13.32 -11.22 -6.39
CA ASP A 66 12.28 -11.61 -7.35
C ASP A 66 11.19 -12.47 -6.69
N SER A 67 11.57 -13.34 -5.75
CA SER A 67 10.63 -14.17 -5.00
C SER A 67 9.83 -13.37 -3.99
N LYS A 68 10.43 -12.36 -3.38
CA LYS A 68 9.75 -11.39 -2.52
C LYS A 68 8.62 -10.70 -3.29
N ASP A 69 8.90 -10.24 -4.51
CA ASP A 69 7.88 -9.67 -5.40
C ASP A 69 6.73 -10.64 -5.64
N LYS A 70 7.03 -11.92 -5.89
CA LYS A 70 6.02 -12.97 -6.10
C LYS A 70 5.17 -13.21 -4.85
N VAL A 71 5.78 -13.27 -3.67
CA VAL A 71 5.06 -13.51 -2.41
C VAL A 71 4.17 -12.31 -2.07
N TYR A 72 4.67 -11.09 -2.24
CA TYR A 72 3.94 -9.86 -1.93
C TYR A 72 2.81 -9.54 -2.91
N MET A 73 3.13 -9.60 -4.22
CA MET A 73 2.27 -9.07 -5.28
C MET A 73 1.59 -10.18 -6.11
N GLY A 74 1.98 -11.44 -5.89
CA GLY A 74 1.50 -12.57 -6.67
C GLY A 74 2.25 -12.77 -8.00
N LEU A 75 1.78 -13.74 -8.79
CA LEU A 75 2.40 -14.11 -10.07
C LEU A 75 2.27 -13.01 -11.11
N GLU A 76 3.33 -12.83 -11.92
CA GLU A 76 3.28 -12.03 -13.13
C GLU A 76 2.31 -12.60 -14.16
N ARG A 77 1.51 -11.73 -14.76
CA ARG A 77 0.62 -12.08 -15.87
C ARG A 77 1.32 -11.91 -17.21
N LYS A 78 2.30 -12.76 -17.51
CA LYS A 78 3.14 -12.68 -18.72
C LYS A 78 2.35 -12.78 -20.04
N SER A 79 1.20 -13.44 -20.03
CA SER A 79 0.36 -13.63 -21.21
C SER A 79 -0.63 -12.49 -21.46
N LYS A 80 -0.73 -11.51 -20.54
CA LYS A 80 -1.65 -10.38 -20.70
C LYS A 80 -1.09 -9.40 -21.74
N VAL A 81 -1.71 -9.34 -22.89
CA VAL A 81 -1.45 -8.27 -23.88
C VAL A 81 -2.05 -6.97 -23.35
N ILE A 82 -1.19 -6.00 -23.08
CA ILE A 82 -1.60 -4.68 -22.58
C ILE A 82 -1.41 -3.69 -23.72
N LYS A 83 -2.43 -2.87 -23.99
CA LYS A 83 -2.33 -1.78 -24.94
C LYS A 83 -1.32 -0.76 -24.45
N GLU A 84 -0.62 -0.08 -25.36
CA GLU A 84 0.36 0.94 -25.00
C GLU A 84 -0.26 2.09 -24.22
N GLU A 85 -1.49 2.47 -24.55
CA GLU A 85 -2.26 3.48 -23.81
C GLU A 85 -2.47 3.08 -22.34
N ASP A 86 -2.83 1.81 -22.09
CA ASP A 86 -3.02 1.29 -20.73
C ASP A 86 -1.71 1.21 -19.97
N ARG A 87 -0.61 0.87 -20.65
CA ARG A 87 0.74 0.86 -20.04
C ARG A 87 1.15 2.26 -19.62
N LEU A 88 0.95 3.24 -20.51
CA LEU A 88 1.28 4.63 -20.24
C LEU A 88 0.42 5.18 -19.09
N THR A 89 -0.89 4.90 -19.11
CA THR A 89 -1.80 5.28 -18.02
C THR A 89 -1.34 4.69 -16.69
N THR A 90 -0.98 3.40 -16.67
CA THR A 90 -0.46 2.74 -15.47
C THR A 90 0.85 3.37 -15.00
N ALA A 91 1.77 3.70 -15.91
CA ALA A 91 3.05 4.32 -15.54
C ALA A 91 2.86 5.68 -14.85
N TYR A 92 1.99 6.52 -15.40
CA TYR A 92 1.65 7.80 -14.78
C TYR A 92 0.92 7.64 -13.45
N HIS A 93 0.02 6.66 -13.35
CA HIS A 93 -0.69 6.33 -12.13
C HIS A 93 0.29 5.97 -10.99
N GLU A 94 1.14 4.98 -11.23
CA GLU A 94 2.13 4.54 -10.24
C GLU A 94 3.19 5.63 -9.96
N GLY A 95 3.63 6.36 -10.98
CA GLY A 95 4.49 7.51 -10.85
C GLY A 95 3.86 8.61 -9.98
N GLY A 96 2.56 8.81 -10.10
CA GLY A 96 1.79 9.75 -9.28
C GLY A 96 1.86 9.41 -7.80
N HIS A 97 1.62 8.15 -7.41
CA HIS A 97 1.77 7.70 -6.02
C HIS A 97 3.18 7.93 -5.50
N ALA A 98 4.17 7.56 -6.28
CA ALA A 98 5.59 7.66 -5.89
C ALA A 98 6.04 9.10 -5.71
N LEU A 99 5.65 10.00 -6.61
CA LEU A 99 6.01 11.42 -6.51
C LEU A 99 5.33 12.11 -5.34
N VAL A 100 4.05 11.86 -5.11
CA VAL A 100 3.36 12.39 -3.94
C VAL A 100 4.05 11.94 -2.66
N ALA A 101 4.42 10.66 -2.56
CA ALA A 101 5.18 10.15 -1.42
C ALA A 101 6.56 10.79 -1.29
N ARG A 102 7.25 11.06 -2.40
CA ARG A 102 8.59 11.64 -2.38
C ARG A 102 8.62 13.07 -1.86
N PHE A 103 7.58 13.85 -2.14
CA PHE A 103 7.53 15.28 -1.83
C PHE A 103 6.70 15.63 -0.59
N ILE A 104 5.90 14.70 -0.06
CA ILE A 104 5.18 14.89 1.21
C ILE A 104 6.02 14.29 2.34
N PRO A 105 6.39 15.07 3.37
CA PRO A 105 7.13 14.57 4.52
C PRO A 105 6.28 13.61 5.37
N GLY A 106 6.95 12.69 6.08
CA GLY A 106 6.31 11.74 6.99
C GLY A 106 5.76 10.48 6.34
N THR A 107 6.04 10.29 5.05
CA THR A 107 5.63 9.12 4.27
C THR A 107 6.67 8.00 4.35
N ASP A 108 6.23 6.76 4.12
CA ASP A 108 7.12 5.62 3.97
C ASP A 108 7.93 5.73 2.67
N VAL A 109 9.12 5.13 2.66
CA VAL A 109 10.03 5.19 1.51
C VAL A 109 9.49 4.34 0.36
N VAL A 110 9.47 4.90 -0.84
CA VAL A 110 9.17 4.15 -2.07
C VAL A 110 10.29 3.14 -2.31
N ASN A 111 9.97 1.87 -2.29
CA ASN A 111 10.92 0.78 -2.54
C ASN A 111 10.98 0.41 -4.03
N LYS A 112 9.83 0.30 -4.67
CA LYS A 112 9.73 -0.16 -6.06
C LYS A 112 8.48 0.39 -6.73
N ILE A 113 8.63 0.74 -8.01
CA ILE A 113 7.52 1.05 -8.90
C ILE A 113 7.57 0.05 -10.05
N THR A 114 6.45 -0.53 -10.42
CA THR A 114 6.36 -1.45 -11.55
C THR A 114 5.04 -1.33 -12.29
N ILE A 115 5.10 -1.44 -13.60
CA ILE A 115 3.93 -1.52 -14.49
C ILE A 115 3.70 -2.96 -15.00
N ILE A 116 4.42 -3.92 -14.41
CA ILE A 116 4.22 -5.34 -14.70
C ILE A 116 2.96 -5.80 -13.97
N PRO A 117 1.93 -6.29 -14.68
CA PRO A 117 0.69 -6.70 -14.04
C PRO A 117 0.91 -7.95 -13.20
N ARG A 118 0.46 -7.86 -11.93
CA ARG A 118 0.50 -8.97 -10.97
C ARG A 118 -0.86 -9.13 -10.31
N GLY A 119 -1.33 -10.36 -10.14
CA GLY A 119 -2.64 -10.60 -9.54
C GLY A 119 -3.76 -9.79 -10.25
N ARG A 120 -4.42 -8.88 -9.55
CA ARG A 120 -5.46 -7.99 -10.10
C ARG A 120 -4.93 -6.60 -10.46
N ALA A 121 -3.73 -6.25 -10.02
CA ALA A 121 -3.13 -4.94 -10.25
C ALA A 121 -2.52 -4.84 -11.66
N ALA A 122 -2.64 -3.67 -12.27
CA ALA A 122 -2.02 -3.33 -13.56
C ALA A 122 -0.56 -2.88 -13.36
N GLY A 123 -0.29 -2.18 -12.25
CA GLY A 123 1.01 -1.79 -11.74
C GLY A 123 0.99 -1.79 -10.22
N VAL A 124 2.09 -1.47 -9.59
CA VAL A 124 2.21 -1.34 -8.14
C VAL A 124 3.31 -0.36 -7.79
N THR A 125 2.99 0.58 -6.91
CA THR A 125 3.97 1.37 -6.17
C THR A 125 4.08 0.78 -4.77
N TRP A 126 5.24 0.22 -4.48
CA TRP A 126 5.48 -0.45 -3.22
C TRP A 126 6.30 0.41 -2.27
N PHE A 127 5.79 0.53 -1.06
CA PHE A 127 6.41 1.25 0.04
C PHE A 127 7.02 0.28 1.04
N LEU A 128 8.09 0.69 1.70
CA LEU A 128 8.65 0.00 2.86
C LEU A 128 8.12 0.69 4.12
N PRO A 129 7.09 0.12 4.77
CA PRO A 129 6.57 0.68 6.00
C PRO A 129 7.62 0.58 7.11
N GLU A 130 7.82 1.68 7.82
CA GLU A 130 8.57 1.64 9.07
C GLU A 130 7.77 0.91 10.15
N GLU A 131 8.46 0.09 10.96
CA GLU A 131 7.85 -0.54 12.13
C GLU A 131 7.59 0.53 13.20
N ARG A 132 6.33 0.95 13.34
CA ARG A 132 5.88 1.97 14.28
C ARG A 132 4.74 1.43 15.13
N ASP A 133 4.81 1.68 16.43
CA ASP A 133 3.72 1.33 17.35
C ASP A 133 2.54 2.32 17.23
N PHE A 134 2.81 3.54 16.80
CA PHE A 134 1.81 4.61 16.67
C PHE A 134 1.89 5.27 15.30
N ARG A 135 0.72 5.70 14.82
CA ARG A 135 0.57 6.48 13.58
C ARG A 135 -0.03 7.83 13.94
N TYR A 136 0.63 8.89 13.51
CA TYR A 136 0.19 10.26 13.78
C TYR A 136 -0.76 10.78 12.69
N LYS A 137 -1.60 11.79 13.05
CA LYS A 137 -2.59 12.39 12.14
C LYS A 137 -1.96 12.89 10.84
N ASP A 138 -0.82 13.57 10.91
CA ASP A 138 -0.10 14.09 9.75
C ASP A 138 0.41 13.00 8.81
N GLN A 139 0.83 11.86 9.35
CA GLN A 139 1.25 10.69 8.55
C GLN A 139 0.06 10.04 7.83
N LEU A 140 -1.08 9.94 8.51
CA LEU A 140 -2.32 9.42 7.91
C LEU A 140 -2.85 10.36 6.82
N GLU A 141 -2.78 11.69 7.02
CA GLU A 141 -3.12 12.69 6.00
C GLU A 141 -2.16 12.62 4.80
N ALA A 142 -0.88 12.33 5.04
CA ALA A 142 0.09 12.09 3.97
C ALA A 142 -0.26 10.82 3.17
N GLU A 143 -0.61 9.72 3.84
CA GLU A 143 -1.05 8.47 3.20
C GLU A 143 -2.32 8.67 2.37
N LEU A 144 -3.29 9.44 2.86
CA LEU A 144 -4.46 9.83 2.07
C LEU A 144 -4.05 10.56 0.79
N SER A 145 -3.11 11.51 0.90
CA SER A 145 -2.62 12.25 -0.28
C SER A 145 -1.92 11.33 -1.28
N ILE A 146 -1.13 10.37 -0.80
CA ILE A 146 -0.48 9.35 -1.66
C ILE A 146 -1.53 8.53 -2.40
N ALA A 147 -2.60 8.10 -1.72
CA ALA A 147 -3.65 7.30 -2.33
C ALA A 147 -4.34 8.00 -3.51
N PHE A 148 -4.38 9.33 -3.52
CA PHE A 148 -4.90 10.10 -4.64
C PHE A 148 -3.88 10.36 -5.76
N GLY A 149 -2.58 10.07 -5.54
CA GLY A 149 -1.51 10.37 -6.48
C GLY A 149 -1.75 9.82 -7.88
N GLY A 150 -2.12 8.54 -7.99
CA GLY A 150 -2.42 7.89 -9.27
C GLY A 150 -3.58 8.54 -10.02
N ARG A 151 -4.70 8.77 -9.33
CA ARG A 151 -5.89 9.43 -9.88
C ARG A 151 -5.60 10.84 -10.38
N VAL A 152 -4.85 11.60 -9.60
CA VAL A 152 -4.49 12.99 -9.94
C VAL A 152 -3.52 13.03 -11.11
N ALA A 153 -2.55 12.11 -11.17
CA ALA A 153 -1.64 12.01 -12.31
C ALA A 153 -2.41 11.75 -13.63
N GLU A 154 -3.35 10.82 -13.63
CA GLU A 154 -4.23 10.57 -14.79
C GLU A 154 -4.99 11.84 -15.20
N GLU A 155 -5.57 12.55 -14.25
CA GLU A 155 -6.34 13.78 -14.50
C GLU A 155 -5.48 14.89 -15.09
N ILE A 156 -4.28 15.12 -14.55
CA ILE A 156 -3.39 16.19 -15.01
C ILE A 156 -2.88 15.89 -16.42
N VAL A 157 -2.42 14.66 -16.67
CA VAL A 157 -1.74 14.28 -17.91
C VAL A 157 -2.73 14.00 -19.04
N PHE A 158 -3.76 13.21 -18.78
CA PHE A 158 -4.68 12.75 -19.82
C PHE A 158 -5.98 13.55 -19.89
N LYS A 159 -6.22 14.47 -18.95
CA LYS A 159 -7.49 15.25 -18.81
C LYS A 159 -8.72 14.35 -18.70
N ARG A 160 -8.55 13.14 -18.26
CA ARG A 160 -9.61 12.13 -18.04
C ARG A 160 -9.26 11.25 -16.85
N ILE A 161 -10.24 10.55 -16.37
CA ILE A 161 -10.16 9.71 -15.18
C ILE A 161 -10.59 8.31 -15.54
N SER A 162 -9.90 7.32 -14.97
CA SER A 162 -10.19 5.91 -15.19
C SER A 162 -10.79 5.23 -13.95
N THR A 163 -11.25 4.01 -14.13
CA THR A 163 -11.67 3.14 -13.02
C THR A 163 -10.47 2.52 -12.29
N GLY A 164 -9.24 2.73 -12.76
CA GLY A 164 -8.02 2.18 -12.19
C GLY A 164 -7.83 2.57 -10.72
N ALA A 165 -8.14 3.82 -10.39
CA ALA A 165 -8.02 4.36 -9.04
C ALA A 165 -9.13 3.91 -8.06
N SER A 166 -10.04 3.01 -8.46
CA SER A 166 -11.20 2.64 -7.61
C SER A 166 -10.79 2.06 -6.25
N ASN A 167 -9.74 1.24 -6.22
CA ASN A 167 -9.25 0.64 -4.99
C ASN A 167 -8.57 1.68 -4.08
N ASP A 168 -7.83 2.62 -4.65
CA ASP A 168 -7.15 3.67 -3.89
C ASP A 168 -8.15 4.65 -3.29
N ILE A 169 -9.17 5.03 -4.05
CA ILE A 169 -10.29 5.85 -3.57
C ILE A 169 -11.03 5.14 -2.42
N LYS A 170 -11.27 3.84 -2.55
CA LYS A 170 -11.91 3.03 -1.51
C LYS A 170 -11.08 3.04 -0.24
N LYS A 171 -9.78 2.70 -0.33
CA LYS A 171 -8.87 2.69 0.82
C LYS A 171 -8.75 4.06 1.48
N ALA A 172 -8.62 5.13 0.68
CA ALA A 172 -8.58 6.49 1.17
C ALA A 172 -9.87 6.87 1.92
N THR A 173 -11.02 6.50 1.39
CA THR A 173 -12.31 6.75 2.04
C THR A 173 -12.42 6.00 3.38
N GLU A 174 -12.05 4.72 3.40
CA GLU A 174 -12.04 3.90 4.61
C GLU A 174 -11.09 4.47 5.68
N LEU A 175 -9.89 4.89 5.28
CA LEU A 175 -8.92 5.52 6.18
C LEU A 175 -9.45 6.84 6.74
N ALA A 176 -10.01 7.70 5.91
CA ALA A 176 -10.61 8.97 6.35
C ALA A 176 -11.77 8.73 7.33
N GLN A 177 -12.62 7.73 7.06
CA GLN A 177 -13.69 7.34 7.99
C GLN A 177 -13.14 6.85 9.32
N GLN A 178 -12.07 6.05 9.34
CA GLN A 178 -11.44 5.59 10.57
C GLN A 178 -10.85 6.75 11.37
N MET A 179 -10.17 7.70 10.71
CA MET A 179 -9.60 8.89 11.36
C MET A 179 -10.68 9.72 12.06
N ILE A 180 -11.82 9.94 11.39
CA ILE A 180 -12.88 10.79 11.90
C ILE A 180 -13.76 10.04 12.91
N ARG A 181 -14.17 8.79 12.60
CA ARG A 181 -15.17 8.06 13.39
C ARG A 181 -14.58 7.26 14.54
N SER A 182 -13.39 6.70 14.36
CA SER A 182 -12.81 5.75 15.34
C SER A 182 -11.73 6.38 16.20
N TRP A 183 -10.89 7.25 15.61
CA TRP A 183 -9.70 7.77 16.29
C TRP A 183 -9.84 9.20 16.79
N GLY A 184 -11.01 9.83 16.59
CA GLY A 184 -11.29 11.18 17.10
C GLY A 184 -10.33 12.24 16.56
N MET A 185 -9.89 12.11 15.28
CA MET A 185 -8.90 13.01 14.67
C MET A 185 -9.51 14.21 13.94
N SER A 186 -10.78 14.56 14.23
CA SER A 186 -11.44 15.76 13.73
C SER A 186 -11.43 16.87 14.78
N ASP A 187 -10.97 18.06 14.39
CA ASP A 187 -10.96 19.22 15.27
C ASP A 187 -12.40 19.75 15.49
N ALA A 188 -13.29 19.58 14.51
CA ALA A 188 -14.68 20.02 14.57
C ALA A 188 -15.58 19.11 15.43
N LEU A 189 -15.28 17.81 15.48
CA LEU A 189 -16.03 16.82 16.26
C LEU A 189 -15.41 16.55 17.64
N GLY A 190 -14.15 16.93 17.83
CA GLY A 190 -13.39 16.66 19.04
C GLY A 190 -12.95 15.19 19.18
N PRO A 191 -12.34 14.83 20.31
CA PRO A 191 -11.79 13.50 20.54
C PRO A 191 -12.89 12.49 20.96
N LEU A 192 -13.86 12.28 20.08
CA LEU A 192 -14.97 11.37 20.27
C LEU A 192 -14.89 10.18 19.31
N SER A 193 -15.30 9.01 19.76
CA SER A 193 -15.45 7.82 18.92
C SER A 193 -16.93 7.64 18.56
N PHE A 194 -17.20 7.54 17.26
CA PHE A 194 -18.49 7.23 16.65
C PHE A 194 -18.49 5.85 16.00
N ALA A 195 -17.40 5.09 16.16
CA ALA A 195 -17.32 3.70 15.71
C ALA A 195 -18.20 2.84 16.63
N LYS A 196 -18.96 1.92 16.03
CA LYS A 196 -19.56 0.82 16.81
C LYS A 196 -18.50 -0.25 16.99
N ASP A 197 -18.41 -0.77 18.20
CA ASP A 197 -17.75 -2.06 18.40
C ASP A 197 -18.51 -3.09 17.54
N GLU A 198 -17.79 -3.83 16.71
CA GLU A 198 -18.35 -4.99 16.01
C GLU A 198 -18.68 -6.05 17.05
N GLU A 199 -19.81 -5.89 17.75
CA GLU A 199 -20.38 -6.97 18.52
C GLU A 199 -20.65 -8.15 17.57
N GLN A 200 -20.09 -9.30 17.90
CA GLN A 200 -20.23 -10.54 17.15
C GLN A 200 -21.69 -10.74 16.77
N VAL A 201 -21.96 -10.72 15.46
CA VAL A 201 -23.28 -10.99 14.91
C VAL A 201 -23.67 -12.42 15.27
N PHE A 202 -24.45 -12.60 16.32
CA PHE A 202 -25.12 -13.86 16.59
C PHE A 202 -26.20 -14.03 15.50
N LEU A 203 -26.03 -15.06 14.68
CA LEU A 203 -26.97 -15.49 13.64
C LEU A 203 -28.41 -15.47 14.16
N GLY A 204 -29.26 -14.57 13.63
CA GLY A 204 -30.71 -14.63 13.81
C GLY A 204 -31.45 -13.38 14.25
N ARG A 205 -30.80 -12.22 14.44
CA ARG A 205 -31.48 -10.94 14.64
C ARG A 205 -31.23 -10.00 13.47
N GLU A 206 -32.29 -9.56 12.80
CA GLU A 206 -32.26 -8.36 11.96
C GLU A 206 -31.91 -7.18 12.88
N ILE A 207 -30.65 -6.78 12.88
CA ILE A 207 -30.20 -5.62 13.64
C ILE A 207 -30.56 -4.42 12.79
N ALA A 208 -31.65 -3.75 13.14
CA ALA A 208 -31.85 -2.36 12.77
C ALA A 208 -30.57 -1.62 13.22
N GLN A 209 -29.81 -1.08 12.26
CA GLN A 209 -28.60 -0.31 12.57
C GLN A 209 -29.00 0.98 13.28
N HIS A 210 -29.23 0.92 14.59
CA HIS A 210 -29.42 2.10 15.39
C HIS A 210 -28.10 2.85 15.49
N ARG A 211 -28.07 4.07 14.93
CA ARG A 211 -26.96 5.00 15.14
C ARG A 211 -27.10 5.58 16.55
N ASP A 212 -26.01 5.58 17.32
CA ASP A 212 -25.99 6.11 18.69
C ASP A 212 -25.76 7.64 18.73
N TYR A 213 -25.91 8.31 17.60
CA TYR A 213 -25.75 9.75 17.45
C TYR A 213 -26.83 10.35 16.52
N SER A 214 -27.08 11.63 16.69
CA SER A 214 -28.12 12.35 15.97
C SER A 214 -27.83 12.48 14.47
N GLU A 215 -28.85 12.73 13.64
CA GLU A 215 -28.70 13.04 12.23
C GLU A 215 -27.82 14.28 11.99
N GLU A 216 -27.85 15.27 12.90
CA GLU A 216 -26.95 16.43 12.83
C GLU A 216 -25.49 16.01 12.97
N THR A 217 -25.19 15.13 13.93
CA THR A 217 -23.84 14.57 14.10
C THR A 217 -23.42 13.73 12.89
N ALA A 218 -24.33 12.93 12.32
CA ALA A 218 -24.06 12.17 11.10
C ALA A 218 -23.62 13.09 9.95
N ARG A 219 -24.35 14.18 9.72
CA ARG A 219 -23.99 15.18 8.69
C ARG A 219 -22.64 15.84 8.94
N LYS A 220 -22.31 16.13 10.19
CA LYS A 220 -20.99 16.67 10.56
C LYS A 220 -19.87 15.65 10.27
N ILE A 221 -20.09 14.38 10.59
CA ILE A 221 -19.14 13.30 10.28
C ILE A 221 -18.92 13.21 8.77
N ASP A 222 -19.99 13.17 7.98
CA ASP A 222 -19.90 13.08 6.52
C ASP A 222 -19.17 14.31 5.93
N ALA A 223 -19.44 15.50 6.46
CA ALA A 223 -18.76 16.73 6.04
C ALA A 223 -17.26 16.69 6.38
N GLU A 224 -16.87 16.22 7.57
CA GLU A 224 -15.47 16.12 7.97
C GLU A 224 -14.71 15.06 7.16
N VAL A 225 -15.32 13.90 6.87
CA VAL A 225 -14.74 12.89 5.97
C VAL A 225 -14.52 13.48 4.58
N ASN A 226 -15.53 14.17 4.04
CA ASN A 226 -15.41 14.81 2.71
C ASN A 226 -14.30 15.86 2.71
N ASN A 227 -14.27 16.75 3.71
CA ASN A 227 -13.25 17.80 3.83
C ASN A 227 -11.85 17.22 3.91
N LEU A 228 -11.64 16.13 4.67
CA LEU A 228 -10.35 15.46 4.78
C LEU A 228 -9.91 14.84 3.45
N VAL A 229 -10.81 14.15 2.78
CA VAL A 229 -10.59 13.54 1.46
C VAL A 229 -10.24 14.61 0.43
N MET A 230 -11.05 15.67 0.33
CA MET A 230 -10.81 16.74 -0.66
C MET A 230 -9.53 17.51 -0.39
N ARG A 231 -9.20 17.78 0.86
CA ARG A 231 -7.94 18.43 1.25
C ARG A 231 -6.72 17.60 0.87
N SER A 232 -6.80 16.28 1.07
CA SER A 232 -5.74 15.34 0.70
C SER A 232 -5.59 15.22 -0.83
N TYR A 233 -6.70 15.22 -1.56
CA TYR A 233 -6.74 15.24 -3.01
C TYR A 233 -6.09 16.52 -3.57
N GLU A 234 -6.47 17.71 -3.07
CA GLU A 234 -5.89 18.97 -3.52
C GLU A 234 -4.39 19.08 -3.17
N ARG A 235 -3.97 18.51 -2.03
CA ARG A 235 -2.55 18.42 -1.67
C ARG A 235 -1.76 17.57 -2.67
N ALA A 236 -2.29 16.42 -3.06
CA ALA A 236 -1.68 15.58 -4.11
C ALA A 236 -1.60 16.33 -5.45
N LYS A 237 -2.67 17.06 -5.80
CA LYS A 237 -2.76 17.85 -7.04
C LYS A 237 -1.73 18.98 -7.07
N SER A 238 -1.55 19.69 -5.97
CA SER A 238 -0.54 20.74 -5.84
C SER A 238 0.87 20.17 -6.07
N VAL A 239 1.20 19.08 -5.37
CA VAL A 239 2.50 18.40 -5.48
C VAL A 239 2.79 17.98 -6.92
N LEU A 240 1.84 17.28 -7.56
CA LEU A 240 2.04 16.78 -8.92
C LEU A 240 2.08 17.90 -9.97
N THR A 241 1.33 18.98 -9.76
CA THR A 241 1.38 20.15 -10.66
C THR A 241 2.73 20.86 -10.55
N GLU A 242 3.26 21.03 -9.34
CA GLU A 242 4.56 21.66 -9.11
C GLU A 242 5.71 20.83 -9.69
N HIS A 243 5.59 19.51 -9.69
CA HIS A 243 6.64 18.58 -10.11
C HIS A 243 6.30 17.83 -11.40
N ILE A 244 5.46 18.41 -12.26
CA ILE A 244 4.98 17.77 -13.49
C ILE A 244 6.13 17.33 -14.41
N ASP A 245 7.21 18.12 -14.48
CA ASP A 245 8.39 17.80 -15.29
C ASP A 245 9.11 16.52 -14.80
N VAL A 246 9.02 16.22 -13.51
CA VAL A 246 9.57 14.98 -12.94
C VAL A 246 8.68 13.81 -13.26
N LEU A 247 7.34 14.02 -13.25
CA LEU A 247 6.38 12.99 -13.61
C LEU A 247 6.50 12.53 -15.08
N HIS A 248 6.95 13.43 -15.97
CA HIS A 248 7.15 13.11 -17.40
C HIS A 248 8.47 12.41 -17.71
N LYS A 249 9.41 12.33 -16.77
CA LYS A 249 10.70 11.64 -16.91
C LYS A 249 10.61 10.16 -16.54
#